data_3585a663881ada75097232e7a5dc806c
#
_entry.id   3585a663881ada75097232e7a5dc806c
#
_cell.length_a   1.000
_cell.length_b   1.000
_cell.length_c   1.000
_cell.angle_alpha   90.00
_cell.angle_beta   90.00
_cell.angle_gamma   90.00
#
_symmetry.space_group_name_H-M   'P 1'
#
loop_
_entity.id
_entity.type
_entity.pdbx_description
1 polymer ?
#
loop_
_entity_poly.entity_id
_entity_poly.type
_entity_poly.pdbx_seq_one_letter_code
_entity_poly.pdbx_strand_id
1 'polypeptide(L)'
;MQGIPSSLPPGAVCMITGEIVRYAQSMQALHAMVAPNGSVLSWHMGMLVARSINDAFATVMSKPELQWAFIMGDDHTYSPNIAVNLLKREKEVIIPLCLNRVPPMDPTIIEIDPVHHSRRLKPLEEMPTSGLYKLGPNESCGDAGMLIRRSVIEKSGPKWYERMKSGSHQAEDDEFVTKLRMLGYDVYVDMDNRLGHIGAVDFRPELVDGKWVVRCVGAGYRRVCDLKV
;
A
#
# COMPACT_ATOMS: atom_id res chain seq x y z
N MET A 1 15.01 9.61 3.90
CA MET A 1 14.93 9.22 2.47
C MET A 1 16.18 9.72 1.76
N GLN A 2 16.78 8.89 0.92
CA GLN A 2 18.00 9.21 0.15
C GLN A 2 17.66 9.28 -1.34
N GLY A 3 18.09 10.35 -2.01
CA GLY A 3 17.98 10.46 -3.47
C GLY A 3 19.11 9.71 -4.16
N ILE A 4 18.79 8.98 -5.22
CA ILE A 4 19.78 8.32 -6.07
C ILE A 4 19.66 8.80 -7.51
N PRO A 5 20.79 8.92 -8.25
CA PRO A 5 20.75 9.11 -9.68
C PRO A 5 19.99 7.95 -10.34
N SER A 6 18.99 8.28 -11.14
CA SER A 6 18.12 7.28 -11.78
C SER A 6 17.52 7.86 -13.05
N SER A 7 17.28 7.02 -14.04
CA SER A 7 16.45 7.36 -15.21
C SER A 7 14.95 7.42 -14.87
N LEU A 8 14.57 6.96 -13.69
CA LEU A 8 13.19 7.04 -13.22
C LEU A 8 12.84 8.49 -12.84
N PRO A 9 11.64 8.96 -13.15
CA PRO A 9 11.22 10.33 -12.85
C PRO A 9 11.04 10.53 -11.33
N PRO A 10 11.17 11.78 -10.85
CA PRO A 10 10.88 12.12 -9.46
C PRO A 10 9.40 12.00 -9.14
N GLY A 11 9.08 11.85 -7.87
CA GLY A 11 7.72 11.81 -7.35
C GLY A 11 7.64 12.15 -5.87
N ALA A 12 6.52 11.84 -5.23
CA ALA A 12 6.32 12.11 -3.83
C ALA A 12 6.12 10.82 -3.03
N VAL A 13 6.89 10.66 -1.98
CA VAL A 13 6.59 9.73 -0.89
C VAL A 13 5.70 10.48 0.09
N CYS A 14 4.44 10.03 0.18
CA CYS A 14 3.40 10.68 0.96
C CYS A 14 3.13 9.88 2.22
N MET A 15 3.63 10.36 3.35
CA MET A 15 3.39 9.74 4.66
C MET A 15 2.06 10.19 5.21
N ILE A 16 1.15 9.24 5.34
CA ILE A 16 -0.18 9.43 5.93
C ILE A 16 -0.10 9.03 7.40
N THR A 17 -0.47 9.92 8.29
CA THR A 17 -0.47 9.66 9.72
C THR A 17 -1.73 10.20 10.36
N GLY A 18 -2.47 9.33 11.04
CA GLY A 18 -3.67 9.68 11.78
C GLY A 18 -3.44 9.99 13.27
N GLU A 19 -2.28 9.61 13.79
CA GLU A 19 -1.98 9.63 15.21
C GLU A 19 -0.79 10.53 15.56
N ILE A 20 -0.71 10.92 16.83
CA ILE A 20 0.40 11.71 17.39
C ILE A 20 1.65 10.83 17.56
N VAL A 21 1.45 9.54 17.85
CA VAL A 21 2.54 8.59 18.10
C VAL A 21 2.81 7.78 16.84
N ARG A 22 4.07 7.74 16.42
CA ARG A 22 4.54 6.98 15.26
C ARG A 22 5.41 5.81 15.71
N TYR A 23 5.37 4.74 14.95
CA TYR A 23 6.23 3.60 15.20
C TYR A 23 7.67 3.90 14.80
N ALA A 24 8.62 3.67 15.72
CA ALA A 24 10.04 3.91 15.44
C ALA A 24 10.57 3.11 14.25
N GLN A 25 10.09 1.89 14.08
CA GLN A 25 10.46 1.01 12.97
C GLN A 25 10.01 1.58 11.60
N SER A 26 8.80 2.17 11.53
CA SER A 26 8.33 2.84 10.32
C SER A 26 9.20 4.05 9.99
N MET A 27 9.58 4.84 11.00
CA MET A 27 10.48 5.98 10.82
C MET A 27 11.87 5.55 10.36
N GLN A 28 12.41 4.45 10.89
CA GLN A 28 13.69 3.88 10.43
C GLN A 28 13.61 3.42 8.96
N ALA A 29 12.53 2.74 8.58
CA ALA A 29 12.32 2.32 7.20
C ALA A 29 12.21 3.54 6.25
N LEU A 30 11.49 4.58 6.65
CA LEU A 30 11.39 5.83 5.89
C LEU A 30 12.73 6.54 5.75
N HIS A 31 13.52 6.60 6.83
CA HIS A 31 14.85 7.21 6.79
C HIS A 31 15.79 6.47 5.82
N ALA A 32 15.72 5.16 5.79
CA ALA A 32 16.52 4.30 4.92
C ALA A 32 16.02 4.26 3.46
N MET A 33 14.79 4.73 3.19
CA MET A 33 14.17 4.64 1.86
C MET A 33 15.00 5.39 0.81
N VAL A 34 15.11 4.75 -0.35
CA VAL A 34 15.76 5.28 -1.56
C VAL A 34 14.70 5.66 -2.59
N ALA A 35 14.84 6.83 -3.19
CA ALA A 35 13.96 7.32 -4.25
C ALA A 35 14.76 8.01 -5.36
N PRO A 36 14.22 8.15 -6.58
CA PRO A 36 14.85 8.93 -7.65
C PRO A 36 15.16 10.36 -7.22
N ASN A 37 16.28 10.93 -7.70
CA ASN A 37 16.64 12.31 -7.41
C ASN A 37 15.52 13.28 -7.78
N GLY A 38 15.32 14.32 -6.97
CA GLY A 38 14.23 15.28 -7.12
C GLY A 38 12.90 14.81 -6.51
N SER A 39 12.83 13.58 -6.00
CA SER A 39 11.65 13.12 -5.25
C SER A 39 11.56 13.82 -3.89
N VAL A 40 10.33 14.04 -3.44
CA VAL A 40 10.05 14.73 -2.17
C VAL A 40 9.41 13.79 -1.17
N LEU A 41 9.64 14.07 0.11
CA LEU A 41 8.89 13.50 1.22
C LEU A 41 7.83 14.52 1.65
N SER A 42 6.56 14.11 1.63
CA SER A 42 5.43 14.92 2.03
C SER A 42 4.70 14.28 3.20
N TRP A 43 4.40 15.08 4.21
CA TRP A 43 3.69 14.63 5.42
C TRP A 43 2.27 15.13 5.41
N HIS A 44 1.33 14.20 5.62
CA HIS A 44 -0.10 14.49 5.66
C HIS A 44 -0.67 13.95 6.96
N MET A 45 -1.00 14.85 7.86
CA MET A 45 -1.46 14.52 9.23
C MET A 45 -2.92 14.87 9.39
N GLY A 46 -3.68 13.95 9.97
CA GLY A 46 -5.07 14.19 10.31
C GLY A 46 -5.81 12.92 10.71
N MET A 47 -6.90 13.08 11.43
CA MET A 47 -7.72 11.95 11.88
C MET A 47 -8.51 11.28 10.75
N LEU A 48 -8.64 11.93 9.60
CA LEU A 48 -9.37 11.40 8.44
C LEU A 48 -8.37 11.00 7.36
N VAL A 49 -8.15 9.70 7.21
CA VAL A 49 -7.22 9.12 6.24
C VAL A 49 -7.52 9.59 4.82
N ALA A 50 -8.79 9.53 4.39
CA ALA A 50 -9.22 10.00 3.08
C ALA A 50 -8.81 11.45 2.79
N ARG A 51 -8.95 12.36 3.77
CA ARG A 51 -8.53 13.74 3.63
C ARG A 51 -7.02 13.85 3.46
N SER A 52 -6.26 13.14 4.27
CA SER A 52 -4.80 13.16 4.21
C SER A 52 -4.29 12.65 2.88
N ILE A 53 -4.91 11.62 2.30
CA ILE A 53 -4.56 11.11 0.96
C ILE A 53 -4.96 12.11 -0.12
N ASN A 54 -6.13 12.74 -0.03
CA ASN A 54 -6.53 13.80 -0.96
C ASN A 54 -5.54 14.99 -0.93
N ASP A 55 -5.08 15.41 0.23
CA ASP A 55 -4.06 16.45 0.38
C ASP A 55 -2.70 16.01 -0.22
N ALA A 56 -2.37 14.71 -0.10
CA ALA A 56 -1.18 14.12 -0.72
C ALA A 56 -1.26 14.19 -2.26
N PHE A 57 -2.38 13.80 -2.84
CA PHE A 57 -2.60 13.87 -4.29
C PHE A 57 -2.62 15.32 -4.78
N ALA A 58 -3.26 16.24 -4.05
CA ALA A 58 -3.23 17.66 -4.38
C ALA A 58 -1.79 18.21 -4.37
N THR A 59 -0.94 17.75 -3.43
CA THR A 59 0.48 18.13 -3.39
C THR A 59 1.22 17.67 -4.65
N VAL A 60 1.02 16.43 -5.10
CA VAL A 60 1.60 15.93 -6.35
C VAL A 60 1.07 16.71 -7.55
N MET A 61 -0.23 17.00 -7.59
CA MET A 61 -0.84 17.75 -8.69
C MET A 61 -0.37 19.20 -8.78
N SER A 62 -0.01 19.82 -7.65
CA SER A 62 0.52 21.18 -7.62
C SER A 62 1.95 21.33 -8.13
N LYS A 63 2.69 20.22 -8.32
CA LYS A 63 4.11 20.19 -8.71
C LYS A 63 4.27 19.35 -9.99
N PRO A 64 4.36 19.99 -11.18
CA PRO A 64 4.36 19.27 -12.46
C PRO A 64 5.57 18.35 -12.65
N GLU A 65 6.66 18.58 -11.95
CA GLU A 65 7.84 17.70 -11.96
C GLU A 65 7.60 16.35 -11.30
N LEU A 66 6.65 16.24 -10.35
CA LEU A 66 6.35 14.99 -9.67
C LEU A 66 5.46 14.09 -10.53
N GLN A 67 5.93 12.90 -10.86
CA GLN A 67 5.28 11.99 -11.81
C GLN A 67 4.57 10.80 -11.15
N TRP A 68 4.64 10.67 -9.84
CA TRP A 68 3.97 9.60 -9.06
C TRP A 68 3.78 10.02 -7.61
N ALA A 69 2.82 9.38 -6.95
CA ALA A 69 2.66 9.37 -5.50
C ALA A 69 2.90 7.95 -4.98
N PHE A 70 3.56 7.82 -3.84
CA PHE A 70 3.70 6.59 -3.08
C PHE A 70 3.09 6.80 -1.70
N ILE A 71 1.89 6.26 -1.49
CA ILE A 71 1.08 6.46 -0.28
C ILE A 71 1.52 5.45 0.78
N MET A 72 1.98 5.93 1.92
CA MET A 72 2.47 5.11 3.02
C MET A 72 1.81 5.49 4.34
N GLY A 73 1.36 4.49 5.09
CA GLY A 73 1.01 4.67 6.50
C GLY A 73 2.25 4.71 7.41
N ASP A 74 2.11 5.29 8.58
CA ASP A 74 3.17 5.38 9.60
C ASP A 74 3.30 4.12 10.47
N ASP A 75 2.58 3.07 10.10
CA ASP A 75 2.57 1.75 10.74
C ASP A 75 3.11 0.64 9.84
N HIS A 76 3.93 0.99 8.83
CA HIS A 76 4.52 0.02 7.90
C HIS A 76 6.04 0.01 7.97
N THR A 77 6.62 -1.18 7.71
CA THR A 77 8.05 -1.35 7.45
C THR A 77 8.25 -1.92 6.04
N TYR A 78 9.38 -1.60 5.42
CA TYR A 78 9.65 -1.95 4.02
C TYR A 78 11.14 -1.95 3.71
N SER A 79 11.51 -2.55 2.57
CA SER A 79 12.89 -2.50 2.11
C SER A 79 13.27 -1.07 1.66
N PRO A 80 14.53 -0.65 1.79
CA PRO A 80 14.97 0.67 1.35
C PRO A 80 14.64 0.97 -0.12
N ASN A 81 14.63 -0.02 -0.98
CA ASN A 81 14.43 0.14 -2.43
C ASN A 81 12.95 -0.01 -2.85
N ILE A 82 12.00 -0.07 -1.93
CA ILE A 82 10.60 -0.37 -2.23
C ILE A 82 10.03 0.53 -3.35
N ALA A 83 10.16 1.84 -3.24
CA ALA A 83 9.64 2.78 -4.23
C ALA A 83 10.29 2.58 -5.61
N VAL A 84 11.63 2.40 -5.66
CA VAL A 84 12.37 2.15 -6.90
C VAL A 84 11.95 0.82 -7.54
N ASN A 85 11.76 -0.22 -6.74
CA ASN A 85 11.34 -1.53 -7.22
C ASN A 85 9.93 -1.47 -7.84
N LEU A 86 8.99 -0.81 -7.17
CA LEU A 86 7.63 -0.63 -7.70
C LEU A 86 7.64 0.20 -8.98
N LEU A 87 8.44 1.27 -9.05
CA LEU A 87 8.58 2.10 -10.26
C LEU A 87 9.08 1.30 -11.47
N LYS A 88 10.02 0.36 -11.25
CA LYS A 88 10.56 -0.53 -12.30
C LYS A 88 9.53 -1.52 -12.85
N ARG A 89 8.43 -1.76 -12.15
CA ARG A 89 7.32 -2.60 -12.67
C ARG A 89 6.53 -1.91 -13.79
N GLU A 90 6.71 -0.60 -13.97
CA GLU A 90 6.08 0.21 -15.04
C GLU A 90 4.55 0.12 -15.06
N LYS A 91 3.93 -0.11 -13.88
CA LYS A 91 2.47 -0.12 -13.74
C LYS A 91 1.95 1.28 -13.38
N GLU A 92 0.72 1.56 -13.81
CA GLU A 92 0.05 2.82 -13.51
C GLU A 92 -0.41 2.87 -12.04
N VAL A 93 -0.89 1.74 -11.52
CA VAL A 93 -1.27 1.54 -10.13
C VAL A 93 -0.70 0.21 -9.65
N ILE A 94 0.12 0.25 -8.62
CA ILE A 94 0.76 -0.93 -8.05
C ILE A 94 0.89 -0.79 -6.53
N ILE A 95 0.65 -1.90 -5.82
CA ILE A 95 0.65 -1.97 -4.38
C ILE A 95 1.57 -3.12 -3.97
N PRO A 96 2.46 -2.97 -2.99
CA PRO A 96 3.23 -4.08 -2.46
C PRO A 96 2.33 -5.01 -1.64
N LEU A 97 2.68 -6.29 -1.54
CA LEU A 97 1.94 -7.22 -0.70
C LEU A 97 1.98 -6.77 0.76
N CYS A 98 0.80 -6.55 1.34
CA CYS A 98 0.59 -6.22 2.73
C CYS A 98 -0.41 -7.18 3.38
N LEU A 99 -0.17 -7.56 4.63
CA LEU A 99 -1.09 -8.42 5.40
C LEU A 99 -1.95 -7.59 6.35
N ASN A 100 -3.14 -8.09 6.65
CA ASN A 100 -3.97 -7.57 7.73
C ASN A 100 -3.29 -7.85 9.08
N ARG A 101 -3.52 -7.01 10.09
CA ARG A 101 -2.99 -7.15 11.45
C ARG A 101 -3.78 -8.09 12.35
N VAL A 102 -4.92 -8.55 11.86
CA VAL A 102 -5.85 -9.42 12.61
C VAL A 102 -5.79 -10.83 12.03
N PRO A 103 -5.74 -11.89 12.86
CA PRO A 103 -5.84 -13.25 12.37
C PRO A 103 -7.03 -13.45 11.44
N PRO A 104 -6.87 -14.23 10.37
CA PRO A 104 -5.74 -15.11 10.02
C PRO A 104 -4.52 -14.42 9.36
N MET A 105 -4.41 -13.11 9.33
CA MET A 105 -3.35 -12.31 8.72
C MET A 105 -3.27 -12.49 7.19
N ASP A 106 -4.40 -12.58 6.57
CA ASP A 106 -4.50 -12.66 5.12
C ASP A 106 -4.07 -11.33 4.45
N PRO A 107 -3.71 -11.35 3.17
CA PRO A 107 -3.48 -10.14 2.39
C PRO A 107 -4.63 -9.14 2.52
N THR A 108 -4.32 -7.86 2.42
CA THR A 108 -5.35 -6.80 2.36
C THR A 108 -6.12 -6.81 1.04
N ILE A 109 -6.19 -7.95 0.36
CA ILE A 109 -6.97 -8.16 -0.86
C ILE A 109 -8.34 -8.69 -0.45
N ILE A 110 -9.38 -8.04 -0.96
CA ILE A 110 -10.77 -8.32 -0.63
C ILE A 110 -11.46 -8.93 -1.85
N GLU A 111 -12.06 -10.08 -1.68
CA GLU A 111 -12.99 -10.66 -2.65
C GLU A 111 -14.41 -10.21 -2.33
N ILE A 112 -15.15 -9.82 -3.35
CA ILE A 112 -16.51 -9.33 -3.27
C ILE A 112 -17.41 -10.32 -4.00
N ASP A 113 -18.33 -10.96 -3.28
CA ASP A 113 -19.35 -11.80 -3.90
C ASP A 113 -20.30 -10.92 -4.74
N PRO A 114 -20.39 -11.12 -6.06
CA PRO A 114 -21.19 -10.26 -6.93
C PRO A 114 -22.71 -10.44 -6.73
N VAL A 115 -23.14 -11.53 -6.07
CA VAL A 115 -24.56 -11.83 -5.84
C VAL A 115 -25.01 -11.37 -4.47
N HIS A 116 -24.25 -11.73 -3.43
CA HIS A 116 -24.64 -11.45 -2.04
C HIS A 116 -23.95 -10.20 -1.48
N HIS A 117 -23.04 -9.58 -2.24
CA HIS A 117 -22.21 -8.45 -1.81
C HIS A 117 -21.43 -8.72 -0.52
N SER A 118 -21.28 -9.99 -0.15
CA SER A 118 -20.42 -10.37 0.97
C SER A 118 -18.96 -10.18 0.60
N ARG A 119 -18.14 -9.94 1.62
CA ARG A 119 -16.73 -9.57 1.45
C ARG A 119 -15.87 -10.46 2.33
N ARG A 120 -14.80 -11.00 1.79
CA ARG A 120 -13.80 -11.76 2.54
C ARG A 120 -12.40 -11.33 2.16
N LEU A 121 -11.46 -11.44 3.07
CA LEU A 121 -10.05 -11.38 2.71
C LEU A 121 -9.69 -12.62 1.90
N LYS A 122 -8.87 -12.44 0.88
CA LYS A 122 -8.35 -13.55 0.08
C LYS A 122 -7.28 -14.28 0.88
N PRO A 123 -7.38 -15.61 1.05
CA PRO A 123 -6.39 -16.38 1.80
C PRO A 123 -4.97 -16.25 1.22
N LEU A 124 -3.97 -16.11 2.10
CA LEU A 124 -2.57 -15.94 1.66
C LEU A 124 -2.07 -17.13 0.84
N GLU A 125 -2.52 -18.34 1.15
CA GLU A 125 -2.17 -19.57 0.45
C GLU A 125 -2.73 -19.65 -0.99
N GLU A 126 -3.76 -18.87 -1.30
CA GLU A 126 -4.31 -18.75 -2.66
C GLU A 126 -3.52 -17.76 -3.53
N MET A 127 -2.58 -17.02 -2.93
CA MET A 127 -1.80 -16.01 -3.63
C MET A 127 -0.61 -16.62 -4.37
N PRO A 128 -0.23 -16.09 -5.55
CA PRO A 128 1.01 -16.48 -6.19
C PRO A 128 2.20 -16.14 -5.29
N THR A 129 3.25 -16.95 -5.36
CA THR A 129 4.44 -16.80 -4.50
C THR A 129 5.42 -15.72 -4.99
N SER A 130 5.25 -15.21 -6.21
CA SER A 130 6.08 -14.18 -6.82
C SER A 130 5.39 -13.49 -7.99
N GLY A 131 6.00 -12.40 -8.47
CA GLY A 131 5.55 -11.67 -9.65
C GLY A 131 4.45 -10.66 -9.36
N LEU A 132 3.65 -10.35 -10.36
CA LEU A 132 2.55 -9.39 -10.26
C LEU A 132 1.21 -10.10 -10.25
N TYR A 133 0.43 -9.84 -9.24
CA TYR A 133 -0.96 -10.26 -9.17
C TYR A 133 -1.87 -9.11 -9.63
N LYS A 134 -2.58 -9.31 -10.73
CA LYS A 134 -3.59 -8.36 -11.21
C LYS A 134 -4.91 -8.63 -10.51
N LEU A 135 -5.50 -7.62 -9.88
CA LEU A 135 -6.81 -7.77 -9.25
C LEU A 135 -7.88 -8.21 -10.25
N GLY A 136 -8.62 -9.24 -9.89
CA GLY A 136 -9.74 -9.75 -10.65
C GLY A 136 -10.97 -8.81 -10.65
N PRO A 137 -12.00 -9.09 -11.45
CA PRO A 137 -13.18 -8.21 -11.61
C PRO A 137 -13.95 -7.98 -10.30
N ASN A 138 -13.93 -8.91 -9.38
CA ASN A 138 -14.63 -8.85 -8.11
C ASN A 138 -13.65 -8.75 -6.92
N GLU A 139 -12.48 -8.16 -7.14
CA GLU A 139 -11.48 -7.98 -6.11
C GLU A 139 -11.19 -6.50 -5.90
N SER A 140 -10.84 -6.16 -4.70
CA SER A 140 -10.31 -4.87 -4.28
C SER A 140 -9.15 -5.08 -3.31
N CYS A 141 -8.50 -4.02 -2.88
CA CYS A 141 -7.44 -4.12 -1.88
C CYS A 141 -7.31 -2.83 -1.08
N GLY A 142 -6.64 -2.93 0.07
CA GLY A 142 -6.17 -1.77 0.80
C GLY A 142 -5.10 -1.00 0.01
N ASP A 143 -4.91 0.26 0.33
CA ASP A 143 -4.01 1.18 -0.36
C ASP A 143 -2.62 1.31 0.30
N ALA A 144 -2.31 0.47 1.28
CA ALA A 144 -1.04 0.46 1.98
C ALA A 144 0.14 0.31 1.01
N GLY A 145 0.95 1.34 0.87
CA GLY A 145 2.07 1.35 -0.08
C GLY A 145 1.65 1.49 -1.55
N MET A 146 0.49 2.05 -1.84
CA MET A 146 0.08 2.30 -3.22
C MET A 146 1.03 3.27 -3.90
N LEU A 147 1.65 2.83 -4.99
CA LEU A 147 2.32 3.69 -5.95
C LEU A 147 1.40 3.92 -7.14
N ILE A 148 1.08 5.18 -7.39
CA ILE A 148 0.14 5.61 -8.42
C ILE A 148 0.77 6.69 -9.30
N ARG A 149 0.62 6.58 -10.62
CA ARG A 149 1.14 7.56 -11.55
C ARG A 149 0.33 8.85 -11.52
N ARG A 150 1.01 9.99 -11.73
CA ARG A 150 0.37 11.31 -11.83
C ARG A 150 -0.80 11.34 -12.81
N SER A 151 -0.64 10.75 -13.99
CA SER A 151 -1.69 10.69 -15.01
C SER A 151 -2.97 10.02 -14.51
N VAL A 152 -2.85 9.02 -13.64
CA VAL A 152 -4.01 8.35 -13.01
C VAL A 152 -4.67 9.26 -11.99
N ILE A 153 -3.85 9.93 -11.14
CA ILE A 153 -4.36 10.89 -10.16
C ILE A 153 -5.16 11.99 -10.88
N GLU A 154 -4.60 12.55 -11.94
CA GLU A 154 -5.22 13.60 -12.73
C GLU A 154 -6.57 13.16 -13.31
N LYS A 155 -6.60 11.99 -13.96
CA LYS A 155 -7.82 11.47 -14.59
C LYS A 155 -8.89 11.03 -13.57
N SER A 156 -8.49 10.60 -12.40
CA SER A 156 -9.41 10.17 -11.34
C SER A 156 -9.94 11.31 -10.44
N GLY A 157 -9.32 12.51 -10.51
CA GLY A 157 -9.58 13.62 -9.61
C GLY A 157 -10.85 14.39 -9.81
N PRO A 158 -11.10 15.51 -9.07
CA PRO A 158 -10.44 15.98 -7.83
C PRO A 158 -11.01 15.42 -6.52
N LYS A 159 -11.98 14.53 -6.56
CA LYS A 159 -12.50 13.80 -5.40
C LYS A 159 -11.96 12.38 -5.44
N TRP A 160 -10.70 12.20 -5.02
CA TRP A 160 -10.05 10.90 -5.09
C TRP A 160 -10.63 9.93 -4.06
N TYR A 161 -10.52 10.27 -2.79
CA TYR A 161 -11.11 9.55 -1.68
C TYR A 161 -12.33 10.32 -1.16
N GLU A 162 -13.46 9.68 -1.07
CA GLU A 162 -14.66 10.23 -0.45
C GLU A 162 -14.85 9.62 0.94
N ARG A 163 -15.39 10.40 1.87
CA ARG A 163 -15.70 9.88 3.19
C ARG A 163 -16.79 8.82 3.07
N MET A 164 -16.61 7.70 3.75
CA MET A 164 -17.61 6.64 3.85
C MET A 164 -18.98 7.24 4.17
N LYS A 165 -19.99 6.90 3.38
CA LYS A 165 -21.38 7.20 3.71
C LYS A 165 -21.77 6.38 4.94
N SER A 166 -22.49 7.00 5.88
CA SER A 166 -23.03 6.29 7.05
C SER A 166 -23.82 5.05 6.59
N GLY A 167 -23.43 3.87 7.09
CA GLY A 167 -24.03 2.58 6.69
C GLY A 167 -23.33 1.85 5.53
N SER A 168 -22.28 2.43 4.94
CA SER A 168 -21.41 1.70 4.00
C SER A 168 -20.51 0.73 4.76
N HIS A 169 -20.40 -0.50 4.29
CA HIS A 169 -19.44 -1.50 4.77
C HIS A 169 -18.13 -1.47 3.97
N GLN A 170 -17.98 -0.51 3.05
CA GLN A 170 -16.79 -0.34 2.24
C GLN A 170 -15.82 0.61 2.94
N ALA A 171 -14.56 0.23 2.98
CA ALA A 171 -13.48 1.12 3.40
C ALA A 171 -13.18 2.16 2.31
N GLU A 172 -12.64 3.30 2.69
CA GLU A 172 -12.36 4.42 1.78
C GLU A 172 -11.35 4.04 0.68
N ASP A 173 -10.37 3.21 1.01
CA ASP A 173 -9.35 2.66 0.12
C ASP A 173 -9.95 1.74 -0.96
N ASP A 174 -10.87 0.87 -0.56
CA ASP A 174 -11.60 -0.03 -1.44
C ASP A 174 -12.51 0.72 -2.43
N GLU A 175 -13.18 1.77 -2.00
CA GLU A 175 -13.95 2.64 -2.91
C GLU A 175 -13.04 3.28 -3.97
N PHE A 176 -11.85 3.73 -3.58
CA PHE A 176 -10.90 4.33 -4.52
C PHE A 176 -10.37 3.31 -5.53
N VAL A 177 -9.97 2.12 -5.09
CA VAL A 177 -9.55 1.04 -5.99
C VAL A 177 -10.67 0.66 -6.97
N THR A 178 -11.91 0.56 -6.49
CA THR A 178 -13.08 0.32 -7.35
C THR A 178 -13.24 1.44 -8.39
N LYS A 179 -13.12 2.70 -7.98
CA LYS A 179 -13.17 3.85 -8.87
C LYS A 179 -12.10 3.80 -9.96
N LEU A 180 -10.85 3.48 -9.60
CA LEU A 180 -9.76 3.34 -10.58
C LEU A 180 -10.08 2.28 -11.64
N ARG A 181 -10.66 1.16 -11.24
CA ARG A 181 -11.05 0.09 -12.14
C ARG A 181 -12.22 0.50 -13.06
N MET A 182 -13.19 1.24 -12.54
CA MET A 182 -14.27 1.81 -13.36
C MET A 182 -13.74 2.79 -14.41
N LEU A 183 -12.62 3.46 -14.14
CA LEU A 183 -11.92 4.32 -15.09
C LEU A 183 -11.04 3.54 -16.09
N GLY A 184 -11.03 2.20 -16.00
CA GLY A 184 -10.32 1.31 -16.91
C GLY A 184 -8.86 1.06 -16.53
N TYR A 185 -8.45 1.40 -15.30
CA TYR A 185 -7.09 1.10 -14.81
C TYR A 185 -7.01 -0.31 -14.21
N ASP A 186 -5.95 -1.01 -14.56
CA ASP A 186 -5.58 -2.25 -13.87
C ASP A 186 -4.85 -1.92 -12.57
N VAL A 187 -5.20 -2.61 -11.49
CA VAL A 187 -4.50 -2.51 -10.21
C VAL A 187 -3.73 -3.81 -9.97
N TYR A 188 -2.46 -3.68 -9.63
CA TYR A 188 -1.55 -4.81 -9.42
C TYR A 188 -1.06 -4.86 -7.98
N VAL A 189 -0.93 -6.06 -7.44
CA VAL A 189 -0.21 -6.33 -6.19
C VAL A 189 1.13 -6.98 -6.54
N ASP A 190 2.22 -6.41 -6.05
CA ASP A 190 3.58 -6.93 -6.26
C ASP A 190 3.95 -7.91 -5.15
N MET A 191 3.97 -9.20 -5.49
CA MET A 191 4.25 -10.29 -4.56
C MET A 191 5.73 -10.37 -4.15
N ASP A 192 6.62 -9.74 -4.92
CA ASP A 192 8.06 -9.71 -4.64
C ASP A 192 8.43 -8.55 -3.70
N ASN A 193 7.61 -7.50 -3.66
CA ASN A 193 7.78 -6.36 -2.76
C ASN A 193 6.73 -6.42 -1.65
N ARG A 194 7.19 -6.44 -0.39
CA ARG A 194 6.37 -6.77 0.77
C ARG A 194 6.48 -5.71 1.85
N LEU A 195 5.36 -5.38 2.47
CA LEU A 195 5.30 -4.53 3.66
C LEU A 195 5.19 -5.38 4.93
N GLY A 196 5.88 -4.97 5.97
CA GLY A 196 5.51 -5.34 7.32
C GLY A 196 4.45 -4.38 7.83
N HIS A 197 3.40 -4.88 8.46
CA HIS A 197 2.32 -4.10 9.04
C HIS A 197 2.46 -4.11 10.56
N ILE A 198 2.80 -2.98 11.14
CA ILE A 198 3.09 -2.87 12.57
C ILE A 198 1.77 -2.81 13.34
N GLY A 199 1.66 -3.67 14.34
CA GLY A 199 0.61 -3.63 15.35
C GLY A 199 1.26 -3.80 16.71
N ALA A 200 0.67 -4.62 17.59
CA ALA A 200 1.36 -5.10 18.79
C ALA A 200 2.62 -5.90 18.40
N VAL A 201 2.63 -6.48 17.20
CA VAL A 201 3.76 -7.14 16.54
C VAL A 201 3.77 -6.75 15.05
N ASP A 202 4.96 -6.78 14.43
CA ASP A 202 5.10 -6.59 12.98
C ASP A 202 4.86 -7.95 12.30
N PHE A 203 3.88 -8.03 11.40
CA PHE A 203 3.56 -9.22 10.62
C PHE A 203 4.08 -9.07 9.21
N ARG A 204 4.86 -10.05 8.73
CA ARG A 204 5.44 -10.04 7.38
C ARG A 204 5.16 -11.34 6.65
N PRO A 205 4.73 -11.29 5.39
CA PRO A 205 4.72 -12.48 4.55
C PRO A 205 6.15 -12.85 4.15
N GLU A 206 6.50 -14.10 4.30
CA GLU A 206 7.77 -14.68 3.84
C GLU A 206 7.53 -15.96 3.07
N LEU A 207 8.47 -16.29 2.17
CA LEU A 207 8.52 -17.59 1.54
C LEU A 207 9.60 -18.44 2.20
N VAL A 208 9.20 -19.58 2.77
CA VAL A 208 10.11 -20.58 3.29
C VAL A 208 9.81 -21.88 2.54
N ASP A 209 10.80 -22.41 1.83
CA ASP A 209 10.67 -23.62 1.01
C ASP A 209 9.48 -23.60 0.03
N GLY A 210 9.24 -22.42 -0.59
CA GLY A 210 8.16 -22.21 -1.56
C GLY A 210 6.75 -22.12 -0.96
N LYS A 211 6.63 -22.05 0.36
CA LYS A 211 5.36 -21.90 1.07
C LYS A 211 5.29 -20.54 1.77
N TRP A 212 4.11 -19.97 1.79
CA TRP A 212 3.86 -18.77 2.56
C TRP A 212 3.88 -19.05 4.07
N VAL A 213 4.62 -18.23 4.80
CA VAL A 213 4.60 -18.18 6.27
C VAL A 213 4.42 -16.73 6.72
N VAL A 214 3.78 -16.53 7.87
CA VAL A 214 3.70 -15.22 8.49
C VAL A 214 4.78 -15.12 9.56
N ARG A 215 5.74 -14.23 9.37
CA ARG A 215 6.74 -13.91 10.38
C ARG A 215 6.22 -12.81 11.29
N CYS A 216 6.17 -13.09 12.60
CA CYS A 216 5.85 -12.10 13.63
C CYS A 216 7.14 -11.58 14.26
N VAL A 217 7.36 -10.26 14.22
CA VAL A 217 8.53 -9.61 14.85
C VAL A 217 8.01 -8.64 15.92
N GLY A 218 8.03 -9.06 17.17
CA GLY A 218 7.66 -8.20 18.31
C GLY A 218 8.89 -7.50 18.91
N ALA A 219 8.66 -6.47 19.73
CA ALA A 219 9.72 -5.80 20.48
C ALA A 219 10.42 -6.82 21.40
N GLY A 220 11.61 -7.24 21.01
CA GLY A 220 12.46 -8.16 21.78
C GLY A 220 12.27 -9.65 21.50
N TYR A 221 11.36 -10.08 20.62
CA TYR A 221 11.17 -11.49 20.29
C TYR A 221 11.10 -11.71 18.78
N ARG A 222 12.06 -12.48 18.27
CA ARG A 222 11.92 -13.14 16.96
C ARG A 222 11.18 -14.46 17.21
N ARG A 223 9.90 -14.49 16.99
CA ARG A 223 9.15 -15.73 16.97
C ARG A 223 8.71 -15.99 15.53
N VAL A 224 9.24 -17.06 14.95
CA VAL A 224 8.62 -17.65 13.74
C VAL A 224 7.40 -18.39 14.27
N CYS A 225 6.22 -17.88 14.03
CA CYS A 225 4.99 -18.62 14.25
C CYS A 225 4.66 -19.28 12.93
N ASP A 226 4.86 -20.59 12.82
CA ASP A 226 4.19 -21.39 11.82
C ASP A 226 2.70 -21.38 12.21
N LEU A 227 1.97 -20.42 11.66
CA LEU A 227 0.53 -20.47 11.72
C LEU A 227 0.12 -21.61 10.78
N LYS A 228 -0.03 -22.82 11.34
CA LYS A 228 -0.82 -23.85 10.67
C LYS A 228 -2.25 -23.34 10.67
N VAL A 229 -2.68 -22.86 9.51
CA VAL A 229 -4.10 -22.63 9.23
C VAL A 229 -4.80 -23.99 9.14
#